data_48c706857b1bf58e64a6f7534245570d
#
_entry.id   48c706857b1bf58e64a6f7534245570d
#
_cell.length_a   1.000
_cell.length_b   1.000
_cell.length_c   1.000
_cell.angle_alpha   90.00
_cell.angle_beta   90.00
_cell.angle_gamma   90.00
#
_symmetry.space_group_name_H-M   'P 1'
#
loop_
_entity.id
_entity.type
_entity.pdbx_description
1 polymer ?
#
loop_
_entity_poly.entity_id
_entity_poly.type
_entity_poly.pdbx_seq_one_letter_code
_entity_poly.pdbx_strand_id
1 'polypeptide(L)'
;MVDADFVMNVALAKTDTVLSDALSLAGDRLAGAGKVAEQRRLAFDAYARIGLPHRRIEEWKYTDLRASMREVLPLAAAPDAAAISRAAVALKLHAIDGVRRLVLVDGVFAPGLSETGNLEKGLVVRTLREALASGDAALQARLFGLENSDAMAALNGAMMTDGVVIEVADGAVLTQPLHIVHIASAAAPAAMFTRSLLKLGNAAGATLVESYIAADGAKAYQVHDSLIVSIGDGARLDHCLLYTSPSPRD
;
A
#
# COMPACT_ATOMS: atom_id res chain seq x y z
N MET A 1 33.24 -11.38 -22.54
CA MET A 1 32.10 -11.89 -21.75
C MET A 1 31.96 -10.93 -20.57
N VAL A 2 30.97 -10.03 -20.60
CA VAL A 2 30.78 -9.05 -19.51
C VAL A 2 30.25 -9.85 -18.32
N ASP A 3 30.83 -9.64 -17.15
CA ASP A 3 30.49 -10.36 -15.93
C ASP A 3 29.03 -10.08 -15.57
N ALA A 4 28.23 -11.13 -15.44
CA ALA A 4 26.79 -11.02 -15.11
C ALA A 4 26.55 -10.29 -13.76
N ASP A 5 27.48 -10.44 -12.82
CA ASP A 5 27.46 -9.74 -11.53
C ASP A 5 27.73 -8.25 -11.68
N PHE A 6 28.60 -7.86 -12.62
CA PHE A 6 28.86 -6.44 -12.92
C PHE A 6 27.63 -5.76 -13.55
N VAL A 7 26.98 -6.41 -14.51
CA VAL A 7 25.75 -5.88 -15.16
C VAL A 7 24.61 -5.77 -14.14
N MET A 8 24.49 -6.75 -13.23
CA MET A 8 23.47 -6.76 -12.19
C MET A 8 23.72 -5.65 -11.15
N ASN A 9 24.97 -5.41 -10.75
CA ASN A 9 25.31 -4.33 -9.81
C ASN A 9 25.07 -2.94 -10.42
N VAL A 10 25.34 -2.76 -11.71
CA VAL A 10 25.03 -1.49 -12.42
C VAL A 10 23.52 -1.27 -12.55
N ALA A 11 22.74 -2.33 -12.78
CA ALA A 11 21.29 -2.25 -12.85
C ALA A 11 20.67 -1.90 -11.47
N LEU A 12 21.20 -2.47 -10.39
CA LEU A 12 20.76 -2.17 -9.01
C LEU A 12 21.07 -0.73 -8.63
N ALA A 13 22.28 -0.24 -8.91
CA ALA A 13 22.64 1.16 -8.66
C ALA A 13 21.75 2.15 -9.43
N LYS A 14 21.33 1.79 -10.65
CA LYS A 14 20.33 2.55 -11.42
C LYS A 14 18.96 2.56 -10.78
N THR A 15 18.49 1.41 -10.28
CA THR A 15 17.19 1.28 -9.61
C THR A 15 17.13 2.13 -8.34
N ASP A 16 18.18 2.08 -7.52
CA ASP A 16 18.27 2.87 -6.28
C ASP A 16 18.32 4.38 -6.57
N THR A 17 19.01 4.79 -7.63
CA THR A 17 19.04 6.20 -8.06
C THR A 17 17.66 6.67 -8.50
N VAL A 18 16.96 5.89 -9.33
CA VAL A 18 15.61 6.24 -9.80
C VAL A 18 14.61 6.33 -8.64
N LEU A 19 14.69 5.43 -7.66
CA LEU A 19 13.84 5.48 -6.46
C LEU A 19 14.19 6.69 -5.58
N SER A 20 15.46 7.03 -5.43
CA SER A 20 15.89 8.22 -4.71
C SER A 20 15.40 9.50 -5.38
N ASP A 21 15.50 9.57 -6.69
CA ASP A 21 14.99 10.69 -7.49
C ASP A 21 13.46 10.76 -7.39
N ALA A 22 12.77 9.62 -7.47
CA ALA A 22 11.33 9.55 -7.30
C ALA A 22 10.88 10.03 -5.90
N LEU A 23 11.59 9.66 -4.84
CA LEU A 23 11.33 10.14 -3.48
C LEU A 23 11.52 11.66 -3.39
N SER A 24 12.61 12.17 -3.97
CA SER A 24 12.92 13.61 -3.96
C SER A 24 11.91 14.43 -4.77
N LEU A 25 11.41 13.90 -5.89
CA LEU A 25 10.44 14.54 -6.76
C LEU A 25 8.99 14.37 -6.29
N ALA A 26 8.73 13.47 -5.36
CA ALA A 26 7.37 13.19 -4.89
C ALA A 26 6.72 14.39 -4.17
N GLY A 27 7.52 15.26 -3.52
CA GLY A 27 7.06 16.52 -2.93
C GLY A 27 5.77 16.37 -2.09
N ASP A 28 4.78 17.21 -2.39
CA ASP A 28 3.48 17.25 -1.68
C ASP A 28 2.62 15.98 -1.87
N ARG A 29 3.04 15.06 -2.73
CA ARG A 29 2.35 13.77 -2.91
C ARG A 29 2.58 12.84 -1.72
N LEU A 30 3.71 12.98 -1.04
CA LEU A 30 3.99 12.23 0.18
C LEU A 30 3.37 12.98 1.37
N ALA A 31 2.45 12.33 2.07
CA ALA A 31 1.82 12.90 3.26
C ALA A 31 2.82 13.09 4.40
N GLY A 32 2.64 14.16 5.16
CA GLY A 32 3.37 14.45 6.40
C GLY A 32 4.64 15.26 6.18
N ALA A 33 4.91 16.16 7.14
CA ALA A 33 6.09 17.02 7.20
C ALA A 33 6.87 16.78 8.50
N GLY A 34 8.00 17.46 8.69
CA GLY A 34 8.79 17.39 9.93
C GLY A 34 9.23 15.98 10.27
N LYS A 35 8.80 15.44 11.42
CA LYS A 35 9.17 14.09 11.88
C LYS A 35 8.77 12.98 10.90
N VAL A 36 7.64 13.12 10.23
CA VAL A 36 7.20 12.13 9.21
C VAL A 36 8.15 12.11 8.03
N ALA A 37 8.57 13.28 7.53
CA ALA A 37 9.55 13.37 6.45
C ALA A 37 10.92 12.77 6.87
N GLU A 38 11.33 12.97 8.11
CA GLU A 38 12.52 12.34 8.67
C GLU A 38 12.40 10.80 8.71
N GLN A 39 11.28 10.28 9.19
CA GLN A 39 11.02 8.83 9.20
C GLN A 39 11.04 8.23 7.79
N ARG A 40 10.49 8.93 6.79
CA ARG A 40 10.57 8.50 5.38
C ARG A 40 12.02 8.40 4.89
N ARG A 41 12.84 9.38 5.22
CA ARG A 41 14.27 9.36 4.86
C ARG A 41 14.98 8.20 5.53
N LEU A 42 14.76 7.97 6.83
CA LEU A 42 15.33 6.82 7.55
C LEU A 42 14.87 5.48 6.96
N ALA A 43 13.61 5.38 6.55
CA ALA A 43 13.08 4.19 5.87
C ALA A 43 13.77 3.98 4.51
N PHE A 44 13.97 5.03 3.72
CA PHE A 44 14.71 4.92 2.46
C PHE A 44 16.17 4.52 2.67
N ASP A 45 16.84 5.10 3.68
CA ASP A 45 18.22 4.74 4.04
C ASP A 45 18.32 3.25 4.48
N ALA A 46 17.29 2.74 5.15
CA ALA A 46 17.21 1.31 5.52
C ALA A 46 17.05 0.43 4.28
N TYR A 47 16.15 0.79 3.34
CA TYR A 47 16.01 0.12 2.05
C TYR A 47 17.33 0.12 1.26
N ALA A 48 17.98 1.27 1.12
CA ALA A 48 19.22 1.42 0.34
C ALA A 48 20.36 0.54 0.89
N ARG A 49 20.39 0.28 2.19
CA ARG A 49 21.37 -0.64 2.81
C ARG A 49 21.10 -2.11 2.51
N ILE A 50 19.83 -2.51 2.41
CA ILE A 50 19.41 -3.90 2.21
C ILE A 50 19.30 -4.21 0.71
N GLY A 51 18.74 -3.28 -0.07
CA GLY A 51 18.44 -3.41 -1.49
C GLY A 51 17.27 -4.34 -1.79
N LEU A 52 16.97 -4.53 -3.08
CA LEU A 52 15.87 -5.40 -3.51
C LEU A 52 16.12 -6.85 -3.09
N PRO A 53 15.13 -7.51 -2.47
CA PRO A 53 15.20 -8.92 -2.10
C PRO A 53 15.43 -9.85 -3.30
N HIS A 54 16.16 -10.93 -3.06
CA HIS A 54 16.49 -11.94 -4.06
C HIS A 54 16.45 -13.35 -3.44
N ARG A 55 16.46 -14.39 -4.28
CA ARG A 55 16.31 -15.80 -3.88
C ARG A 55 17.33 -16.35 -2.87
N ARG A 56 18.43 -15.65 -2.61
CA ARG A 56 19.43 -16.05 -1.60
C ARG A 56 19.02 -15.61 -0.18
N ILE A 57 17.98 -14.78 -0.03
CA ILE A 57 17.38 -14.41 1.25
C ILE A 57 16.30 -15.44 1.54
N GLU A 58 16.33 -16.09 2.73
CA GLU A 58 15.47 -17.23 3.05
C GLU A 58 13.99 -16.91 2.92
N GLU A 59 13.57 -15.74 3.40
CA GLU A 59 12.19 -15.26 3.33
C GLU A 59 11.73 -15.03 1.88
N TRP A 60 12.68 -14.83 0.94
CA TRP A 60 12.42 -14.51 -0.46
C TRP A 60 12.84 -15.61 -1.42
N LYS A 61 13.16 -16.82 -0.95
CA LYS A 61 13.70 -17.93 -1.76
C LYS A 61 12.86 -18.32 -2.98
N TYR A 62 11.56 -18.05 -2.93
CA TYR A 62 10.62 -18.32 -4.03
C TYR A 62 10.36 -17.11 -4.93
N THR A 63 10.83 -15.91 -4.55
CA THR A 63 10.55 -14.67 -5.27
C THR A 63 11.82 -13.84 -5.41
N ASP A 64 12.19 -13.56 -6.66
CA ASP A 64 13.35 -12.72 -6.98
C ASP A 64 12.87 -11.36 -7.49
N LEU A 65 12.81 -10.37 -6.60
CA LEU A 65 12.35 -9.03 -6.98
C LEU A 65 13.34 -8.31 -7.89
N ARG A 66 14.64 -8.66 -7.86
CA ARG A 66 15.63 -8.13 -8.81
C ARG A 66 15.31 -8.56 -10.25
N ALA A 67 14.75 -9.76 -10.43
CA ALA A 67 14.33 -10.25 -11.72
C ALA A 67 12.96 -9.68 -12.15
N SER A 68 12.05 -9.48 -11.20
CA SER A 68 10.68 -9.03 -11.47
C SER A 68 10.58 -7.51 -11.61
N MET A 69 11.40 -6.74 -10.88
CA MET A 69 11.42 -5.27 -10.88
C MET A 69 12.64 -4.74 -11.64
N ARG A 70 12.79 -5.18 -12.90
CA ARG A 70 13.89 -4.69 -13.77
C ARG A 70 13.74 -3.21 -14.14
N GLU A 71 12.52 -2.73 -14.14
CA GLU A 71 12.18 -1.33 -14.39
C GLU A 71 11.45 -0.76 -13.18
N VAL A 72 11.95 0.36 -12.70
CA VAL A 72 11.26 1.15 -11.68
C VAL A 72 10.29 2.07 -12.41
N LEU A 73 9.00 1.82 -12.22
CA LEU A 73 7.98 2.71 -12.74
C LEU A 73 7.91 4.01 -11.93
N PRO A 74 7.62 5.14 -12.58
CA PRO A 74 7.46 6.41 -11.86
C PRO A 74 6.30 6.33 -10.88
N LEU A 75 6.40 7.08 -9.79
CA LEU A 75 5.31 7.18 -8.81
C LEU A 75 4.02 7.68 -9.48
N ALA A 76 2.93 6.94 -9.30
CA ALA A 76 1.63 7.25 -9.91
C ALA A 76 1.21 8.70 -9.63
N ALA A 77 0.74 9.46 -10.60
CA ALA A 77 0.17 10.78 -10.38
C ALA A 77 -1.12 10.68 -9.55
N ALA A 78 -1.50 11.73 -8.84
CA ALA A 78 -2.82 11.78 -8.23
C ALA A 78 -3.89 11.58 -9.32
N PRO A 79 -4.93 10.76 -9.08
CA PRO A 79 -5.92 10.46 -10.09
C PRO A 79 -6.71 11.72 -10.47
N ASP A 80 -6.84 11.95 -11.76
CA ASP A 80 -7.72 12.98 -12.31
C ASP A 80 -9.17 12.49 -12.40
N ALA A 81 -10.08 13.35 -12.82
CA ALA A 81 -11.50 13.02 -12.97
C ALA A 81 -11.74 11.84 -13.93
N ALA A 82 -10.93 11.72 -14.99
CA ALA A 82 -11.04 10.64 -15.96
C ALA A 82 -10.58 9.30 -15.35
N ALA A 83 -9.49 9.31 -14.56
CA ALA A 83 -9.01 8.17 -13.80
C ALA A 83 -10.06 7.70 -12.78
N ILE A 84 -10.65 8.62 -12.03
CA ILE A 84 -11.74 8.30 -11.07
C ILE A 84 -12.96 7.70 -11.80
N SER A 85 -13.31 8.23 -12.98
CA SER A 85 -14.44 7.70 -13.77
C SER A 85 -14.17 6.26 -14.25
N ARG A 86 -12.96 5.98 -14.74
CA ARG A 86 -12.56 4.61 -15.11
C ARG A 86 -12.57 3.67 -13.91
N ALA A 87 -12.04 4.13 -12.78
CA ALA A 87 -12.05 3.37 -11.53
C ALA A 87 -13.46 3.05 -11.04
N ALA A 88 -14.41 3.99 -11.17
CA ALA A 88 -15.81 3.77 -10.81
C ALA A 88 -16.47 2.68 -11.67
N VAL A 89 -16.14 2.59 -12.95
CA VAL A 89 -16.62 1.50 -13.83
C VAL A 89 -16.02 0.16 -13.40
N ALA A 90 -14.70 0.09 -13.19
CA ALA A 90 -14.03 -1.12 -12.74
C ALA A 90 -14.58 -1.60 -11.40
N LEU A 91 -14.81 -0.69 -10.45
CA LEU A 91 -15.40 -1.00 -9.14
C LEU A 91 -16.78 -1.66 -9.25
N LYS A 92 -17.62 -1.23 -10.20
CA LYS A 92 -18.93 -1.85 -10.45
C LYS A 92 -18.83 -3.27 -11.02
N LEU A 93 -17.87 -3.50 -11.92
CA LEU A 93 -17.65 -4.81 -12.54
C LEU A 93 -17.13 -5.86 -11.54
N HIS A 94 -16.42 -5.42 -10.52
CA HIS A 94 -15.83 -6.28 -9.48
C HIS A 94 -16.48 -6.06 -8.10
N ALA A 95 -17.72 -5.60 -8.07
CA ALA A 95 -18.43 -5.33 -6.83
C ALA A 95 -18.66 -6.61 -6.02
N ILE A 96 -18.44 -6.49 -4.72
CA ILE A 96 -18.86 -7.49 -3.73
C ILE A 96 -20.02 -6.86 -2.97
N ASP A 97 -21.13 -7.58 -2.88
CA ASP A 97 -22.32 -7.10 -2.17
C ASP A 97 -22.15 -7.26 -0.66
N GLY A 98 -22.78 -6.37 0.09
CA GLY A 98 -22.85 -6.45 1.56
C GLY A 98 -21.55 -6.05 2.28
N VAL A 99 -20.56 -5.53 1.59
CA VAL A 99 -19.31 -5.05 2.18
C VAL A 99 -19.27 -3.52 2.27
N ARG A 100 -18.47 -2.99 3.18
CA ARG A 100 -18.14 -1.56 3.27
C ARG A 100 -16.86 -1.28 2.50
N ARG A 101 -16.96 -0.54 1.42
CA ARG A 101 -15.84 -0.28 0.51
C ARG A 101 -15.02 0.94 0.93
N LEU A 102 -13.69 0.76 0.90
CA LEU A 102 -12.66 1.78 1.11
C LEU A 102 -11.75 1.72 -0.12
N VAL A 103 -11.84 2.71 -1.00
CA VAL A 103 -11.25 2.64 -2.35
C VAL A 103 -10.03 3.53 -2.46
N LEU A 104 -8.94 2.97 -2.97
CA LEU A 104 -7.74 3.70 -3.36
C LEU A 104 -7.58 3.61 -4.89
N VAL A 105 -7.43 4.75 -5.53
CA VAL A 105 -7.20 4.86 -6.98
C VAL A 105 -5.81 5.41 -7.21
N ASP A 106 -4.98 4.70 -7.96
CA ASP A 106 -3.58 5.07 -8.24
C ASP A 106 -2.80 5.45 -6.98
N GLY A 107 -3.05 4.73 -5.86
CA GLY A 107 -2.40 4.93 -4.58
C GLY A 107 -2.93 6.11 -3.75
N VAL A 108 -4.09 6.66 -4.07
CA VAL A 108 -4.73 7.77 -3.35
C VAL A 108 -6.14 7.39 -2.92
N PHE A 109 -6.51 7.68 -1.68
CA PHE A 109 -7.87 7.42 -1.19
C PHE A 109 -8.91 8.22 -1.98
N ALA A 110 -9.96 7.54 -2.43
CA ALA A 110 -11.04 8.10 -3.25
C ALA A 110 -12.34 8.20 -2.43
N PRO A 111 -12.60 9.31 -1.73
CA PRO A 111 -13.78 9.42 -0.85
C PRO A 111 -15.11 9.29 -1.59
N GLY A 112 -15.18 9.78 -2.84
CA GLY A 112 -16.39 9.67 -3.69
C GLY A 112 -16.73 8.24 -4.14
N LEU A 113 -15.79 7.29 -4.01
CA LEU A 113 -15.98 5.85 -4.30
C LEU A 113 -16.03 5.00 -3.03
N SER A 114 -15.79 5.60 -1.87
CA SER A 114 -15.69 4.94 -0.57
C SER A 114 -16.94 5.17 0.28
N GLU A 115 -17.20 4.26 1.22
CA GLU A 115 -18.33 4.30 2.12
C GLU A 115 -17.89 4.65 3.55
N THR A 116 -17.60 5.94 3.78
CA THR A 116 -17.13 6.46 5.08
C THR A 116 -18.24 7.05 5.96
N GLY A 117 -19.46 7.12 5.46
CA GLY A 117 -20.63 7.57 6.24
C GLY A 117 -21.27 6.44 7.06
N ASN A 118 -22.00 6.79 8.12
CA ASN A 118 -22.78 5.85 8.94
C ASN A 118 -21.97 4.62 9.37
N LEU A 119 -20.80 4.85 9.94
CA LEU A 119 -19.93 3.78 10.45
C LEU A 119 -20.63 3.04 11.59
N GLU A 120 -20.40 1.72 11.67
CA GLU A 120 -20.85 0.91 12.80
C GLU A 120 -20.25 1.44 14.12
N LYS A 121 -20.97 1.25 15.21
CA LYS A 121 -20.51 1.67 16.54
C LYS A 121 -19.17 0.99 16.87
N GLY A 122 -18.19 1.79 17.22
CA GLY A 122 -16.86 1.33 17.55
C GLY A 122 -15.91 1.21 16.34
N LEU A 123 -16.39 1.47 15.11
CA LEU A 123 -15.53 1.57 13.92
C LEU A 123 -15.13 3.02 13.68
N VAL A 124 -13.83 3.25 13.50
CA VAL A 124 -13.27 4.52 13.05
C VAL A 124 -12.45 4.26 11.78
N VAL A 125 -12.66 5.08 10.76
CA VAL A 125 -11.91 5.05 9.50
C VAL A 125 -11.38 6.45 9.22
N ARG A 126 -10.07 6.54 8.98
CA ARG A 126 -9.36 7.77 8.57
C ARG A 126 -8.46 7.45 7.38
N THR A 127 -8.13 8.44 6.57
CA THR A 127 -7.07 8.29 5.58
C THR A 127 -5.70 8.26 6.27
N LEU A 128 -4.72 7.64 5.64
CA LEU A 128 -3.33 7.70 6.11
C LEU A 128 -2.84 9.15 6.20
N ARG A 129 -3.23 10.01 5.25
CA ARG A 129 -2.88 11.43 5.22
C ARG A 129 -3.38 12.16 6.46
N GLU A 130 -4.65 11.97 6.84
CA GLU A 130 -5.22 12.53 8.06
C GLU A 130 -4.52 12.00 9.31
N ALA A 131 -4.23 10.70 9.33
CA ALA A 131 -3.54 10.06 10.44
C ALA A 131 -2.12 10.62 10.65
N LEU A 132 -1.35 10.79 9.57
CA LEU A 132 -0.01 11.37 9.64
C LEU A 132 -0.02 12.86 10.01
N ALA A 133 -1.06 13.60 9.57
CA ALA A 133 -1.23 15.01 9.91
C ALA A 133 -1.68 15.24 11.36
N SER A 134 -2.27 14.23 12.02
CA SER A 134 -2.78 14.36 13.40
C SER A 134 -1.69 14.59 14.45
N GLY A 135 -0.43 14.28 14.14
CA GLY A 135 0.67 14.35 15.09
C GLY A 135 0.68 13.25 16.15
N ASP A 136 -0.17 12.23 16.03
CA ASP A 136 -0.21 11.07 16.94
C ASP A 136 1.08 10.27 16.84
N ALA A 137 1.96 10.42 17.81
CA ALA A 137 3.26 9.78 17.85
C ALA A 137 3.16 8.23 17.96
N ALA A 138 2.14 7.71 18.67
CA ALA A 138 1.96 6.27 18.81
C ALA A 138 1.51 5.64 17.50
N LEU A 139 0.63 6.33 16.76
CA LEU A 139 0.21 5.93 15.43
C LEU A 139 1.37 5.99 14.43
N GLN A 140 2.14 7.08 14.44
CA GLN A 140 3.32 7.21 13.59
C GLN A 140 4.35 6.12 13.86
N ALA A 141 4.63 5.80 15.13
CA ALA A 141 5.54 4.71 15.50
C ALA A 141 5.07 3.33 14.97
N ARG A 142 3.77 3.08 14.91
CA ARG A 142 3.22 1.85 14.31
C ARG A 142 3.36 1.85 12.79
N LEU A 143 3.12 2.99 12.15
CA LEU A 143 3.20 3.12 10.70
C LEU A 143 4.64 3.00 10.17
N PHE A 144 5.66 3.33 10.97
CA PHE A 144 7.08 3.27 10.60
C PHE A 144 7.89 2.20 11.35
N GLY A 145 7.26 1.30 12.09
CA GLY A 145 7.96 0.32 12.96
C GLY A 145 8.58 -0.88 12.26
N LEU A 146 8.35 -1.06 10.95
CA LEU A 146 8.74 -2.27 10.21
C LEU A 146 10.00 -2.11 9.33
N GLU A 147 10.57 -0.90 9.25
CA GLU A 147 11.61 -0.55 8.27
C GLU A 147 12.93 -1.30 8.47
N ASN A 148 13.20 -1.78 9.68
CA ASN A 148 14.45 -2.49 9.98
C ASN A 148 14.37 -4.01 9.75
N SER A 149 13.18 -4.54 9.45
CA SER A 149 12.94 -5.99 9.33
C SER A 149 12.87 -6.48 7.89
N ASP A 150 12.41 -5.63 6.97
CA ASP A 150 12.21 -6.00 5.57
C ASP A 150 12.44 -4.82 4.63
N ALA A 151 13.18 -5.05 3.53
CA ALA A 151 13.52 -4.02 2.56
C ALA A 151 12.29 -3.44 1.84
N MET A 152 11.28 -4.27 1.55
CA MET A 152 10.07 -3.80 0.88
C MET A 152 9.17 -3.01 1.83
N ALA A 153 9.13 -3.37 3.12
CA ALA A 153 8.46 -2.59 4.14
C ALA A 153 9.15 -1.22 4.32
N ALA A 154 10.48 -1.18 4.27
CA ALA A 154 11.26 0.05 4.31
C ALA A 154 10.98 0.94 3.09
N LEU A 155 11.06 0.39 1.87
CA LEU A 155 10.75 1.12 0.64
C LEU A 155 9.31 1.65 0.65
N ASN A 156 8.35 0.82 1.07
CA ASN A 156 6.96 1.23 1.19
C ASN A 156 6.80 2.37 2.21
N GLY A 157 7.46 2.30 3.38
CA GLY A 157 7.45 3.37 4.39
C GLY A 157 7.97 4.70 3.87
N ALA A 158 9.02 4.67 3.03
CA ALA A 158 9.56 5.85 2.40
C ALA A 158 8.59 6.47 1.37
N MET A 159 7.97 5.62 0.53
CA MET A 159 7.25 6.02 -0.68
C MET A 159 5.73 6.10 -0.53
N MET A 160 5.14 5.60 0.56
CA MET A 160 3.68 5.54 0.75
C MET A 160 3.02 6.89 0.50
N THR A 161 2.04 6.93 -0.39
CA THR A 161 1.31 8.15 -0.76
C THR A 161 0.06 8.33 0.08
N ASP A 162 -0.71 7.25 0.26
CA ASP A 162 -1.94 7.24 1.05
C ASP A 162 -2.26 5.80 1.53
N GLY A 163 -3.41 5.62 2.13
CA GLY A 163 -3.92 4.37 2.68
C GLY A 163 -5.08 4.63 3.61
N VAL A 164 -5.46 3.63 4.39
CA VAL A 164 -6.53 3.74 5.38
C VAL A 164 -6.05 3.31 6.77
N VAL A 165 -6.48 4.05 7.78
CA VAL A 165 -6.31 3.69 9.19
C VAL A 165 -7.67 3.33 9.75
N ILE A 166 -7.82 2.07 10.12
CA ILE A 166 -9.06 1.46 10.60
C ILE A 166 -8.85 1.04 12.05
N GLU A 167 -9.70 1.53 12.93
CA GLU A 167 -9.69 1.15 14.34
C GLU A 167 -11.05 0.61 14.74
N VAL A 168 -11.06 -0.58 15.33
CA VAL A 168 -12.24 -1.24 15.90
C VAL A 168 -12.06 -1.25 17.41
N ALA A 169 -13.00 -0.63 18.13
CA ALA A 169 -12.94 -0.50 19.58
C ALA A 169 -13.04 -1.84 20.31
N ASP A 170 -12.62 -1.87 21.57
CA ASP A 170 -12.73 -3.05 22.43
C ASP A 170 -14.18 -3.56 22.46
N GLY A 171 -14.34 -4.88 22.28
CA GLY A 171 -15.63 -5.57 22.28
C GLY A 171 -16.53 -5.29 21.09
N ALA A 172 -16.16 -4.42 20.15
CA ALA A 172 -16.94 -4.17 18.95
C ALA A 172 -16.75 -5.31 17.93
N VAL A 173 -17.84 -5.89 17.46
CA VAL A 173 -17.85 -6.91 16.41
C VAL A 173 -18.56 -6.33 15.20
N LEU A 174 -17.83 -6.13 14.13
CA LEU A 174 -18.39 -5.57 12.89
C LEU A 174 -19.26 -6.63 12.20
N THR A 175 -20.45 -6.20 11.78
CA THR A 175 -21.39 -7.07 11.06
C THR A 175 -21.21 -7.00 9.56
N GLN A 176 -20.71 -5.86 9.07
CA GLN A 176 -20.41 -5.64 7.66
C GLN A 176 -18.89 -5.82 7.42
N PRO A 177 -18.49 -6.73 6.51
CA PRO A 177 -17.08 -6.86 6.14
C PRO A 177 -16.52 -5.56 5.57
N LEU A 178 -15.29 -5.24 5.90
CA LEU A 178 -14.53 -4.14 5.31
C LEU A 178 -13.90 -4.62 4.00
N HIS A 179 -13.90 -3.78 2.97
CA HIS A 179 -13.30 -4.10 1.69
C HIS A 179 -12.39 -2.96 1.22
N ILE A 180 -11.08 -3.15 1.33
CA ILE A 180 -10.09 -2.24 0.74
C ILE A 180 -9.92 -2.63 -0.73
N VAL A 181 -10.14 -1.67 -1.64
CA VAL A 181 -10.04 -1.90 -3.09
C VAL A 181 -8.95 -1.01 -3.65
N HIS A 182 -7.90 -1.62 -4.20
CA HIS A 182 -6.83 -0.93 -4.91
C HIS A 182 -7.12 -0.97 -6.41
N ILE A 183 -7.26 0.20 -7.03
CA ILE A 183 -7.59 0.32 -8.45
C ILE A 183 -6.47 1.02 -9.20
N ALA A 184 -5.86 0.31 -10.16
CA ALA A 184 -4.96 0.90 -11.12
C ALA A 184 -5.78 1.50 -12.26
N SER A 185 -5.64 2.80 -12.53
CA SER A 185 -6.38 3.50 -13.58
C SER A 185 -5.51 4.45 -14.41
N ALA A 186 -4.22 4.57 -14.09
CA ALA A 186 -3.29 5.47 -14.74
C ALA A 186 -3.15 5.20 -16.26
N ALA A 187 -3.20 6.26 -17.06
CA ALA A 187 -3.03 6.20 -18.52
C ALA A 187 -1.55 6.09 -18.96
N ALA A 188 -0.61 6.11 -18.04
CA ALA A 188 0.82 5.90 -18.23
C ALA A 188 1.33 4.85 -17.24
N PRO A 189 2.45 4.15 -17.53
CA PRO A 189 3.07 3.24 -16.58
C PRO A 189 3.38 3.90 -15.23
N ALA A 190 2.98 3.27 -14.12
CA ALA A 190 3.11 3.89 -12.80
C ALA A 190 3.24 2.87 -11.65
N ALA A 191 3.93 3.30 -10.59
CA ALA A 191 4.00 2.55 -9.32
C ALA A 191 3.15 3.25 -8.24
N MET A 192 2.37 2.47 -7.52
CA MET A 192 1.54 2.90 -6.40
C MET A 192 2.13 2.37 -5.09
N PHE A 193 2.23 3.24 -4.10
CA PHE A 193 2.68 2.86 -2.76
C PHE A 193 1.61 3.22 -1.74
N THR A 194 1.00 2.21 -1.15
CA THR A 194 -0.06 2.38 -0.14
C THR A 194 0.34 1.72 1.16
N ARG A 195 -0.05 2.33 2.28
CA ARG A 195 0.14 1.73 3.61
C ARG A 195 -1.12 1.91 4.43
N SER A 196 -1.67 0.79 4.89
CA SER A 196 -2.88 0.77 5.72
C SER A 196 -2.58 0.19 7.10
N LEU A 197 -3.37 0.57 8.09
CA LEU A 197 -3.34 0.03 9.45
C LEU A 197 -4.73 -0.43 9.84
N LEU A 198 -4.84 -1.69 10.27
CA LEU A 198 -6.01 -2.22 10.94
C LEU A 198 -5.68 -2.53 12.39
N LYS A 199 -6.35 -1.85 13.32
CA LYS A 199 -6.25 -2.10 14.76
C LYS A 199 -7.58 -2.66 15.27
N LEU A 200 -7.54 -3.86 15.81
CA LEU A 200 -8.63 -4.46 16.56
C LEU A 200 -8.35 -4.33 18.06
N GLY A 201 -9.29 -3.75 18.79
CA GLY A 201 -9.27 -3.71 20.25
C GLY A 201 -9.47 -5.11 20.87
N ASN A 202 -9.39 -5.21 22.20
CA ASN A 202 -9.59 -6.47 22.91
C ASN A 202 -11.00 -7.03 22.64
N ALA A 203 -11.12 -8.32 22.40
CA ALA A 203 -12.37 -9.02 22.07
C ALA A 203 -13.13 -8.39 20.87
N ALA A 204 -12.47 -7.60 20.03
CA ALA A 204 -13.07 -7.06 18.80
C ALA A 204 -13.13 -8.11 17.69
N GLY A 205 -14.04 -7.91 16.73
CA GLY A 205 -14.19 -8.79 15.57
C GLY A 205 -14.36 -8.03 14.28
N ALA A 206 -13.67 -8.45 13.22
CA ALA A 206 -13.83 -7.89 11.88
C ALA A 206 -13.52 -8.92 10.80
N THR A 207 -14.14 -8.73 9.62
CA THR A 207 -13.73 -9.37 8.37
C THR A 207 -13.15 -8.30 7.45
N LEU A 208 -11.97 -8.54 6.88
CA LEU A 208 -11.33 -7.68 5.90
C LEU A 208 -11.14 -8.42 4.59
N VAL A 209 -11.52 -7.78 3.51
CA VAL A 209 -11.24 -8.20 2.14
C VAL A 209 -10.34 -7.15 1.49
N GLU A 210 -9.31 -7.57 0.78
CA GLU A 210 -8.49 -6.71 -0.08
C GLU A 210 -8.60 -7.18 -1.53
N SER A 211 -8.75 -6.23 -2.45
CA SER A 211 -8.80 -6.51 -3.89
C SER A 211 -7.89 -5.57 -4.66
N TYR A 212 -7.24 -6.13 -5.68
CA TYR A 212 -6.36 -5.42 -6.59
C TYR A 212 -6.91 -5.60 -8.00
N ILE A 213 -7.43 -4.52 -8.59
CA ILE A 213 -8.07 -4.52 -9.89
C ILE A 213 -7.48 -3.45 -10.80
N ALA A 214 -7.55 -3.66 -12.11
CA ALA A 214 -7.18 -2.67 -13.11
C ALA A 214 -8.44 -2.15 -13.81
N ALA A 215 -8.53 -0.83 -13.97
CA ALA A 215 -9.54 -0.23 -14.83
C ALA A 215 -9.18 -0.47 -16.30
N ASP A 216 -10.20 -0.50 -17.17
CA ASP A 216 -9.98 -0.59 -18.61
C ASP A 216 -9.11 0.56 -19.11
N GLY A 217 -8.13 0.25 -19.96
CA GLY A 217 -7.14 1.20 -20.47
C GLY A 217 -6.00 1.55 -19.51
N ALA A 218 -5.96 1.00 -18.29
CA ALA A 218 -4.81 1.13 -17.40
C ALA A 218 -3.54 0.59 -18.07
N LYS A 219 -2.42 1.30 -17.92
CA LYS A 219 -1.11 0.88 -18.43
C LYS A 219 -0.38 0.00 -17.43
N ALA A 220 0.83 -0.44 -17.75
CA ALA A 220 1.64 -1.24 -16.85
C ALA A 220 1.72 -0.58 -15.46
N TYR A 221 1.51 -1.35 -14.42
CA TYR A 221 1.50 -0.82 -13.04
C TYR A 221 2.20 -1.76 -12.06
N GLN A 222 2.70 -1.18 -10.98
CA GLN A 222 3.21 -1.89 -9.81
C GLN A 222 2.42 -1.42 -8.60
N VAL A 223 1.98 -2.35 -7.75
CA VAL A 223 1.35 -2.05 -6.47
C VAL A 223 2.26 -2.53 -5.35
N HIS A 224 2.69 -1.59 -4.53
CA HIS A 224 3.45 -1.81 -3.32
C HIS A 224 2.54 -1.47 -2.13
N ASP A 225 1.73 -2.41 -1.73
CA ASP A 225 0.86 -2.24 -0.57
C ASP A 225 1.45 -2.85 0.68
N SER A 226 1.16 -2.23 1.82
CA SER A 226 1.53 -2.72 3.14
C SER A 226 0.34 -2.57 4.09
N LEU A 227 -0.23 -3.67 4.53
CA LEU A 227 -1.24 -3.70 5.58
C LEU A 227 -0.57 -4.06 6.91
N ILE A 228 -0.60 -3.14 7.86
CA ILE A 228 -0.16 -3.39 9.25
C ILE A 228 -1.37 -3.80 10.06
N VAL A 229 -1.29 -4.94 10.74
CA VAL A 229 -2.37 -5.46 11.56
C VAL A 229 -1.95 -5.51 13.03
N SER A 230 -2.78 -4.93 13.91
CA SER A 230 -2.62 -4.99 15.37
C SER A 230 -3.88 -5.60 15.98
N ILE A 231 -3.74 -6.75 16.62
CA ILE A 231 -4.87 -7.52 17.16
C ILE A 231 -4.75 -7.54 18.69
N GLY A 232 -5.81 -7.08 19.38
CA GLY A 232 -5.94 -7.11 20.83
C GLY A 232 -6.24 -8.53 21.36
N ASP A 233 -6.19 -8.69 22.68
CA ASP A 233 -6.44 -9.97 23.33
C ASP A 233 -7.86 -10.47 23.07
N GLY A 234 -7.97 -11.73 22.64
CA GLY A 234 -9.26 -12.35 22.29
C GLY A 234 -9.98 -11.78 21.08
N ALA A 235 -9.35 -10.88 20.31
CA ALA A 235 -9.95 -10.36 19.09
C ALA A 235 -9.83 -11.37 17.93
N ARG A 236 -10.73 -11.24 16.95
CA ARG A 236 -10.79 -12.10 15.77
C ARG A 236 -10.77 -11.28 14.49
N LEU A 237 -9.88 -11.66 13.56
CA LEU A 237 -9.81 -11.16 12.19
C LEU A 237 -9.93 -12.31 11.21
N ASP A 238 -10.91 -12.21 10.30
CA ASP A 238 -10.95 -13.02 9.08
C ASP A 238 -10.47 -12.13 7.92
N HIS A 239 -9.37 -12.54 7.24
CA HIS A 239 -8.73 -11.73 6.20
C HIS A 239 -8.64 -12.51 4.88
N CYS A 240 -9.07 -11.89 3.79
CA CYS A 240 -9.06 -12.48 2.44
C CYS A 240 -8.43 -11.53 1.43
N LEU A 241 -7.49 -12.05 0.62
CA LEU A 241 -6.94 -11.35 -0.55
C LEU A 241 -7.56 -11.91 -1.84
N LEU A 242 -8.06 -11.01 -2.70
CA LEU A 242 -8.63 -11.33 -4.00
C LEU A 242 -7.77 -10.74 -5.11
N TYR A 243 -7.31 -11.60 -6.01
CA TYR A 243 -6.56 -11.22 -7.21
C TYR A 243 -7.45 -11.36 -8.43
N THR A 244 -7.39 -10.37 -9.32
CA THR A 244 -8.08 -10.42 -10.62
C THR A 244 -7.13 -10.67 -11.78
N SER A 245 -5.85 -10.90 -11.50
CA SER A 245 -4.86 -11.27 -12.52
C SER A 245 -4.99 -12.73 -12.91
N PRO A 246 -4.87 -13.08 -14.21
CA PRO A 246 -4.86 -14.47 -14.64
C PRO A 246 -3.69 -15.21 -13.98
N SER A 247 -3.94 -16.46 -13.58
CA SER A 247 -2.90 -17.33 -13.06
C SER A 247 -1.84 -17.60 -14.14
N PRO A 248 -0.54 -17.63 -13.81
CA PRO A 248 0.49 -18.06 -14.77
C PRO A 248 0.34 -19.48 -15.29
N ARG A 249 -0.68 -20.22 -14.83
CA ARG A 249 -0.98 -21.61 -15.22
C ARG A 249 -2.19 -21.76 -16.13
N ASP A 250 -2.85 -20.65 -16.47
CA ASP A 250 -4.02 -20.65 -17.38
C ASP A 250 -3.60 -20.34 -18.81
#